data_db64ccd5b135df06052cbbf33869dbe0
#
_entry.id   db64ccd5b135df06052cbbf33869dbe0
#
_cell.length_a   1.000
_cell.length_b   1.000
_cell.length_c   1.000
_cell.angle_alpha   90.00
_cell.angle_beta   90.00
_cell.angle_gamma   90.00
#
_symmetry.space_group_name_H-M   'P 1'
#
loop_
_entity.id
_entity.type
_entity.pdbx_description
1 polymer ?
#
loop_
_entity_poly.entity_id
_entity_poly.type
_entity_poly.pdbx_seq_one_letter_code
_entity_poly.pdbx_strand_id
1 'polypeptide(L)'
;MKFVAEIDIMPHKELLDPQGKAVSNNLKNIDIQEVSDVRIGKHITLQVEAKDKKAAEMKVDEACKKLLANQIMEKYSFSVEEA
;
A
#
# COMPACT_ATOMS: atom_id res chain seq x y z
N MET A 1 -22.17 -5.11 10.64
CA MET A 1 -21.62 -3.75 10.74
C MET A 1 -20.68 -3.50 9.57
N LYS A 2 -20.64 -2.29 9.08
CA LYS A 2 -19.75 -1.91 8.01
C LYS A 2 -18.48 -1.28 8.55
N PHE A 3 -17.37 -1.64 7.96
CA PHE A 3 -16.06 -1.09 8.28
C PHE A 3 -15.38 -0.58 7.02
N VAL A 4 -14.53 0.41 7.16
CA VAL A 4 -13.69 0.92 6.07
C VAL A 4 -12.25 0.53 6.37
N ALA A 5 -11.60 -0.07 5.40
CA ALA A 5 -10.19 -0.41 5.49
C ALA A 5 -9.37 0.49 4.58
N GLU A 6 -8.28 1.00 5.11
CA GLU A 6 -7.30 1.79 4.37
C GLU A 6 -6.03 0.96 4.31
N ILE A 7 -5.60 0.59 3.12
CA ILE A 7 -4.49 -0.34 2.90
C ILE A 7 -3.38 0.35 2.12
N ASP A 8 -2.18 0.30 2.65
CA ASP A 8 -0.99 0.82 1.97
C ASP A 8 -0.12 -0.36 1.55
N ILE A 9 0.25 -0.40 0.29
CA ILE A 9 1.07 -1.46 -0.28
C ILE A 9 2.31 -0.83 -0.92
N MET A 10 3.48 -1.26 -0.46
CA MET A 10 4.76 -0.71 -0.92
C MET A 10 5.68 -1.83 -1.37
N PRO A 11 6.52 -1.60 -2.38
CA PRO A 11 7.54 -2.60 -2.73
C PRO A 11 8.57 -2.73 -1.62
N HIS A 12 9.14 -3.93 -1.48
CA HIS A 12 10.23 -4.13 -0.53
C HIS A 12 11.43 -3.24 -0.90
N LYS A 13 12.11 -2.73 0.12
CA LYS A 13 13.19 -1.76 -0.07
C LYS A 13 14.35 -2.30 -0.90
N GLU A 14 14.62 -3.60 -0.81
CA GLU A 14 15.73 -4.22 -1.52
C GLU A 14 15.43 -4.50 -2.99
N LEU A 15 14.19 -4.26 -3.44
CA LEU A 15 13.82 -4.49 -4.83
C LEU A 15 13.92 -3.23 -5.65
N LEU A 16 14.24 -3.39 -6.93
CA LEU A 16 14.28 -2.27 -7.86
C LEU A 16 12.86 -1.74 -8.08
N ASP A 17 12.72 -0.42 -8.00
CA ASP A 17 11.46 0.26 -8.25
C ASP A 17 11.59 1.16 -9.48
N PRO A 18 11.26 0.64 -10.67
CA PRO A 18 11.39 1.43 -11.90
C PRO A 18 10.54 2.70 -11.90
N GLN A 19 9.34 2.66 -11.30
CA GLN A 19 8.47 3.83 -11.22
C GLN A 19 9.07 4.91 -10.33
N GLY A 20 9.56 4.53 -9.16
CA GLY A 20 10.21 5.46 -8.25
C GLY A 20 11.46 6.07 -8.86
N LYS A 21 12.22 5.27 -9.58
CA LYS A 21 13.42 5.76 -10.26
C LYS A 21 13.07 6.76 -11.36
N ALA A 22 12.01 6.50 -12.12
CA ALA A 22 11.56 7.43 -13.16
C ALA A 22 11.13 8.77 -12.55
N VAL A 23 10.40 8.75 -11.45
CA VAL A 23 9.99 9.96 -10.75
C VAL A 23 11.21 10.72 -10.26
N SER A 24 12.17 10.04 -9.66
CA SER A 24 13.40 10.66 -9.16
C SER A 24 14.15 11.36 -10.31
N ASN A 25 14.26 10.70 -11.46
CA ASN A 25 14.93 11.29 -12.62
C ASN A 25 14.18 12.50 -13.16
N ASN A 26 12.86 12.44 -13.19
CA ASN A 26 12.05 13.55 -13.67
C ASN A 26 12.11 14.76 -12.74
N LEU A 27 12.21 14.51 -11.43
CA LEU A 27 12.40 15.62 -10.48
C LEU A 27 13.69 16.36 -10.72
N LYS A 28 14.75 15.65 -11.08
CA LYS A 28 16.02 16.30 -11.44
C LYS A 28 15.89 17.16 -12.69
N ASN A 29 15.04 16.74 -13.63
CA ASN A 29 14.80 17.48 -14.86
C ASN A 29 14.05 18.80 -14.61
N ILE A 30 13.32 18.93 -13.52
CA ILE A 30 12.63 20.17 -13.15
C ILE A 30 13.36 20.90 -12.03
N ASP A 31 14.66 20.64 -11.92
CA ASP A 31 15.56 21.34 -11.01
C ASP A 31 15.34 21.06 -9.53
N ILE A 32 14.83 19.88 -9.22
CA ILE A 32 14.70 19.41 -7.84
C ILE A 32 15.74 18.31 -7.63
N GLN A 33 16.91 18.70 -7.11
CA GLN A 33 18.05 17.81 -6.97
C GLN A 33 18.13 17.15 -5.60
N GLU A 34 17.39 17.65 -4.61
CA GLU A 34 17.48 17.24 -3.21
C GLU A 34 16.74 15.95 -2.91
N VAL A 35 15.91 15.50 -3.83
CA VAL A 35 15.08 14.30 -3.63
C VAL A 35 15.82 13.06 -4.12
N SER A 36 15.84 12.04 -3.30
CA SER A 36 16.43 10.76 -3.65
C SER A 36 15.57 9.63 -3.09
N ASP A 37 15.82 8.41 -3.56
CA ASP A 37 15.18 7.20 -3.05
C ASP A 37 13.65 7.26 -3.09
N VAL A 38 13.11 7.64 -4.24
CA VAL A 38 11.66 7.69 -4.44
C VAL A 38 11.11 6.26 -4.58
N ARG A 39 10.08 5.97 -3.82
CA ARG A 39 9.38 4.69 -3.85
C ARG A 39 7.92 4.94 -4.16
N ILE A 40 7.34 4.12 -5.03
CA ILE A 40 5.94 4.23 -5.41
C ILE A 40 5.20 2.98 -4.98
N GLY A 41 4.10 3.17 -4.29
CA GLY A 41 3.22 2.10 -3.89
C GLY A 41 1.80 2.43 -4.27
N LYS A 42 0.85 1.74 -3.66
CA LYS A 42 -0.56 1.98 -3.91
C LYS A 42 -1.34 2.00 -2.61
N HIS A 43 -2.42 2.74 -2.61
CA HIS A 43 -3.35 2.84 -1.50
C HIS A 43 -4.70 2.30 -1.97
N ILE A 44 -5.29 1.41 -1.18
CA ILE A 44 -6.59 0.82 -1.49
C ILE A 44 -7.54 1.13 -0.35
N THR A 45 -8.70 1.67 -0.69
CA THR A 45 -9.79 1.88 0.26
C THR A 45 -10.89 0.89 -0.07
N LEU A 46 -11.33 0.11 0.91
CA LEU A 46 -12.44 -0.81 0.71
C LEU A 46 -13.38 -0.82 1.89
N GLN A 47 -14.59 -1.27 1.64
CA GLN A 47 -15.58 -1.48 2.69
C GLN A 47 -15.74 -2.97 2.92
N VAL A 48 -15.86 -3.37 4.17
CA VAL A 48 -16.02 -4.77 4.53
C VAL A 48 -17.15 -4.91 5.55
N GLU A 49 -17.99 -5.90 5.34
CA GLU A 49 -19.06 -6.24 6.25
C GLU A 49 -18.58 -7.30 7.22
N ALA A 50 -18.71 -7.06 8.52
CA ALA A 50 -18.25 -8.01 9.54
C ALA A 50 -19.02 -7.77 10.83
N LYS A 51 -18.99 -8.77 11.71
CA LYS A 51 -19.70 -8.68 12.98
C LYS A 51 -19.01 -7.74 13.99
N ASP A 52 -17.70 -7.60 13.90
CA ASP A 52 -16.93 -6.71 14.75
C ASP A 52 -15.61 -6.33 14.04
N LYS A 53 -14.87 -5.43 14.68
CA LYS A 53 -13.63 -4.90 14.11
C LYS A 53 -12.60 -6.00 13.90
N LYS A 54 -12.46 -6.91 14.84
CA LYS A 54 -11.50 -8.00 14.75
C LYS A 54 -11.78 -8.90 13.54
N ALA A 55 -13.05 -9.24 13.32
CA ALA A 55 -13.45 -10.03 12.17
C ALA A 55 -13.16 -9.26 10.87
N ALA A 56 -13.40 -7.95 10.85
CA ALA A 56 -13.09 -7.12 9.69
C ALA A 56 -11.59 -7.12 9.42
N GLU A 57 -10.76 -6.97 10.44
CA GLU A 57 -9.31 -6.99 10.29
C GLU A 57 -8.82 -8.32 9.72
N MET A 58 -9.38 -9.43 10.17
CA MET A 58 -9.02 -10.76 9.65
C MET A 58 -9.36 -10.90 8.18
N LYS A 59 -10.51 -10.38 7.77
CA LYS A 59 -10.93 -10.42 6.37
C LYS A 59 -10.03 -9.56 5.49
N VAL A 60 -9.68 -8.38 5.96
CA VAL A 60 -8.80 -7.47 5.21
C VAL A 60 -7.41 -8.08 5.07
N ASP A 61 -6.88 -8.65 6.14
CA ASP A 61 -5.57 -9.31 6.09
C ASP A 61 -5.57 -10.47 5.09
N GLU A 62 -6.62 -11.27 5.09
CA GLU A 62 -6.76 -12.37 4.14
C GLU A 62 -6.80 -11.86 2.69
N ALA A 63 -7.55 -10.78 2.44
CA ALA A 63 -7.62 -10.18 1.11
C ALA A 63 -6.25 -9.68 0.66
N CYS A 64 -5.49 -9.05 1.55
CA CYS A 64 -4.15 -8.57 1.23
C CYS A 64 -3.23 -9.73 0.86
N LYS A 65 -3.27 -10.80 1.65
CA LYS A 65 -2.38 -11.94 1.42
C LYS A 65 -2.72 -12.70 0.14
N LYS A 66 -4.00 -12.82 -0.17
CA LYS A 66 -4.43 -13.67 -1.29
C LYS A 66 -4.51 -12.94 -2.62
N LEU A 67 -4.72 -11.63 -2.60
CA LEU A 67 -4.99 -10.90 -3.83
C LEU A 67 -4.34 -9.54 -3.94
N LEU A 68 -4.44 -8.71 -2.91
CA LEU A 68 -4.13 -7.28 -3.03
C LEU A 68 -2.65 -6.98 -3.07
N ALA A 69 -1.84 -7.74 -2.35
CA ALA A 69 -0.40 -7.54 -2.29
C ALA A 69 0.33 -8.78 -2.81
N ASN A 70 1.42 -8.55 -3.53
CA ASN A 70 2.33 -9.61 -3.94
C ASN A 70 3.36 -9.79 -2.83
N GLN A 71 3.20 -10.81 -2.00
CA GLN A 71 4.01 -10.98 -0.80
C GLN A 71 5.50 -11.20 -1.07
N ILE A 72 5.84 -11.61 -2.28
CA ILE A 72 7.25 -11.77 -2.68
C ILE A 72 7.88 -10.41 -2.90
N MET A 73 7.16 -9.49 -3.51
CA MET A 73 7.69 -8.19 -3.94
C MET A 73 7.21 -7.01 -3.12
N GLU A 74 6.14 -7.18 -2.35
CA GLU A 74 5.48 -6.07 -1.67
C GLU A 74 5.21 -6.38 -0.21
N LYS A 75 5.17 -5.32 0.58
CA LYS A 75 4.70 -5.38 1.96
C LYS A 75 3.45 -4.51 2.07
N TYR A 76 2.62 -4.79 3.06
CA TYR A 76 1.39 -4.03 3.26
C TYR A 76 1.17 -3.72 4.73
N SER A 77 0.42 -2.65 4.94
CA SER A 77 -0.11 -2.29 6.25
C SER A 77 -1.54 -1.80 6.05
N PHE A 78 -2.35 -1.86 7.08
CA PHE A 78 -3.72 -1.40 6.95
C PHE A 78 -4.28 -0.94 8.29
N SER A 79 -5.34 -0.13 8.22
CA SER A 79 -6.15 0.22 9.36
C SER A 79 -7.61 -0.06 9.02
N VAL A 80 -8.40 -0.38 10.03
CA VAL A 80 -9.83 -0.67 9.89
C VAL A 80 -10.58 0.17 10.91
N GLU A 81 -11.57 0.91 10.42
CA GLU A 81 -12.41 1.73 11.26
C GLU A 81 -13.87 1.47 10.94
N GLU A 82 -14.74 1.69 11.92
CA GLU A 82 -16.17 1.57 11.72
C GLU A 82 -16.65 2.67 10.78
N ALA A 83 -17.44 2.25 9.80
CA ALA A 83 -17.95 3.19 8.79
C ALA A 83 -19.08 4.07 9.33
#